data_88a8884a14bcf46cbeb6016adb4522db
#
_entry.id   88a8884a14bcf46cbeb6016adb4522db
#
_cell.length_a   1.000
_cell.length_b   1.000
_cell.length_c   1.000
_cell.angle_alpha   90.00
_cell.angle_beta   90.00
_cell.angle_gamma   90.00
#
_symmetry.space_group_name_H-M   'P 1'
#
loop_
_entity.id
_entity.type
_entity.pdbx_description
1 polymer ?
#
loop_
_entity_poly.entity_id
_entity_poly.type
_entity_poly.pdbx_seq_one_letter_code
_entity_poly.pdbx_strand_id
1 'polypeptide(L)'
;LKIAASCFSIYAYAALKNELEKLDELNFIFTSPTFVAKEVTDKLRKEHREFFIPKLDRERSLYGSEFEIQLRNQLTQRAIAKECADWIRRKATFKSNRSKAPMQQFACVHSGVANTAYMPLHGFTAVDLGYQQGNAVSNLVNKMDESSFTATYLSLFDQIWDDSERLQDVTAQICDHIASVY
;
A
#
# COMPACT_ATOMS: atom_id res chain seq x y z
N LEU A 1 -1.32 11.40 4.86
CA LEU A 1 -1.52 10.79 3.56
C LEU A 1 -2.36 9.52 3.71
N LYS A 2 -3.40 9.38 2.89
CA LYS A 2 -4.31 8.24 2.90
C LYS A 2 -4.34 7.63 1.51
N ILE A 3 -4.02 6.35 1.39
CA ILE A 3 -3.93 5.65 0.11
C ILE A 3 -4.71 4.34 0.16
N ALA A 4 -5.52 4.09 -0.86
CA ALA A 4 -6.10 2.78 -1.14
C ALA A 4 -5.58 2.33 -2.51
N ALA A 5 -4.74 1.30 -2.56
CA ALA A 5 -4.10 0.83 -3.78
C ALA A 5 -3.79 -0.67 -3.73
N SER A 6 -3.45 -1.25 -4.88
CA SER A 6 -3.18 -2.68 -4.99
C SER A 6 -1.81 -3.10 -4.47
N CYS A 7 -0.83 -2.19 -4.47
CA CYS A 7 0.52 -2.50 -4.02
C CYS A 7 1.25 -1.28 -3.46
N PHE A 8 2.25 -1.54 -2.64
CA PHE A 8 3.20 -0.57 -2.10
C PHE A 8 4.62 -1.02 -2.45
N SER A 9 5.40 -0.11 -3.03
CA SER A 9 6.77 -0.40 -3.44
C SER A 9 7.81 0.30 -2.56
N ILE A 10 8.82 -0.43 -2.13
CA ILE A 10 9.98 0.15 -1.43
C ILE A 10 10.75 1.13 -2.33
N TYR A 11 10.67 0.97 -3.63
CA TYR A 11 11.31 1.89 -4.59
C TYR A 11 10.53 3.19 -4.74
N ALA A 12 9.20 3.16 -4.67
CA ALA A 12 8.39 4.35 -4.56
C ALA A 12 8.69 5.11 -3.27
N TYR A 13 8.86 4.39 -2.15
CA TYR A 13 9.34 4.98 -0.90
C TYR A 13 10.70 5.67 -1.12
N ALA A 14 11.67 4.99 -1.73
CA ALA A 14 13.00 5.55 -1.96
C ALA A 14 12.95 6.81 -2.84
N ALA A 15 12.12 6.82 -3.89
CA ALA A 15 11.95 7.96 -4.78
C ALA A 15 11.32 9.18 -4.07
N LEU A 16 10.41 8.95 -3.12
CA LEU A 16 9.66 9.97 -2.39
C LEU A 16 10.14 10.19 -0.95
N LYS A 17 11.28 9.65 -0.57
CA LYS A 17 11.76 9.64 0.81
C LYS A 17 11.70 11.02 1.49
N ASN A 18 12.17 12.05 0.80
CA ASN A 18 12.22 13.41 1.36
C ASN A 18 10.83 13.98 1.62
N GLU A 19 9.86 13.66 0.78
CA GLU A 19 8.47 14.09 0.92
C GLU A 19 7.76 13.28 1.99
N LEU A 20 8.00 11.98 2.03
CA LEU A 20 7.40 11.07 3.00
C LEU A 20 7.88 11.34 4.44
N GLU A 21 9.11 11.80 4.63
CA GLU A 21 9.61 12.20 5.95
C GLU A 21 8.90 13.46 6.51
N LYS A 22 8.31 14.28 5.65
CA LYS A 22 7.54 15.47 6.06
C LYS A 22 6.11 15.13 6.49
N LEU A 23 5.62 13.92 6.20
CA LEU A 23 4.29 13.49 6.60
C LEU A 23 4.22 13.27 8.12
N ASP A 24 3.08 13.59 8.71
CA ASP A 24 2.77 13.20 10.07
C ASP A 24 2.50 11.68 10.13
N GLU A 25 1.66 11.19 9.23
CA GLU A 25 1.33 9.78 9.13
C GLU A 25 0.92 9.36 7.70
N LEU A 26 1.07 8.07 7.40
CA LEU A 26 0.50 7.39 6.26
C LEU A 26 -0.48 6.30 6.72
N ASN A 27 -1.71 6.34 6.20
CA ASN A 27 -2.67 5.26 6.29
C ASN A 27 -2.86 4.62 4.93
N PHE A 28 -2.50 3.36 4.81
CA PHE A 28 -2.50 2.62 3.55
C PHE A 28 -3.44 1.42 3.61
N ILE A 29 -4.31 1.28 2.62
CA ILE A 29 -5.18 0.11 2.45
C ILE A 29 -4.72 -0.65 1.20
N PHE A 30 -4.36 -1.93 1.38
CA PHE A 30 -4.27 -2.85 0.26
C PHE A 30 -5.68 -3.24 -0.18
N THR A 31 -6.04 -2.90 -1.41
CA THR A 31 -7.39 -3.13 -1.95
C THR A 31 -7.67 -4.60 -2.27
N SER A 32 -6.63 -5.41 -2.42
CA SER A 32 -6.70 -6.88 -2.50
C SER A 32 -6.11 -7.53 -1.26
N PRO A 33 -6.56 -8.74 -0.87
CA PRO A 33 -6.05 -9.43 0.31
C PRO A 33 -4.53 -9.60 0.27
N THR A 34 -3.84 -9.03 1.27
CA THR A 34 -2.38 -9.02 1.40
C THR A 34 -2.02 -9.30 2.85
N PHE A 35 -1.26 -10.37 3.12
CA PHE A 35 -0.90 -10.83 4.47
C PHE A 35 -2.07 -11.16 5.41
N VAL A 36 -3.28 -11.27 4.93
CA VAL A 36 -4.43 -11.64 5.75
C VAL A 36 -4.45 -13.13 6.04
N ALA A 37 -4.88 -13.49 7.24
CA ALA A 37 -5.15 -14.88 7.58
C ALA A 37 -6.35 -15.39 6.77
N LYS A 38 -6.22 -16.51 6.08
CA LYS A 38 -7.37 -17.22 5.52
C LYS A 38 -8.17 -17.83 6.68
N GLU A 39 -9.41 -17.44 6.80
CA GLU A 39 -10.36 -18.24 7.58
C GLU A 39 -10.57 -19.54 6.83
N VAL A 40 -10.00 -20.61 7.36
CA VAL A 40 -10.26 -21.95 6.85
C VAL A 40 -11.65 -22.36 7.32
N THR A 41 -12.63 -22.28 6.44
CA THR A 41 -14.01 -22.75 6.66
C THR A 41 -14.13 -24.27 6.67
N ASP A 42 -13.05 -25.00 6.87
CA ASP A 42 -13.07 -26.45 6.98
C ASP A 42 -12.92 -26.87 8.44
N LYS A 43 -13.97 -27.50 8.95
CA LYS A 43 -14.05 -28.05 10.31
C LYS A 43 -12.93 -29.03 10.69
N LEU A 44 -12.02 -29.35 9.78
CA LEU A 44 -10.95 -30.33 9.95
C LEU A 44 -9.56 -29.74 10.17
N ARG A 45 -9.37 -28.41 10.11
CA ARG A 45 -8.07 -27.77 10.33
C ARG A 45 -8.13 -26.71 11.41
N LYS A 46 -8.40 -27.11 12.63
CA LYS A 46 -8.43 -26.23 13.80
C LYS A 46 -7.04 -25.71 14.26
N GLU A 47 -5.94 -26.07 13.64
CA GLU A 47 -4.61 -25.89 14.25
C GLU A 47 -3.58 -25.07 13.46
N HIS A 48 -3.83 -24.65 12.22
CA HIS A 48 -2.85 -23.84 11.48
C HIS A 48 -3.49 -22.63 10.84
N ARG A 49 -3.26 -21.47 11.45
CA ARG A 49 -3.48 -20.17 10.80
C ARG A 49 -2.35 -19.97 9.79
N GLU A 50 -2.48 -20.50 8.60
CA GLU A 50 -1.54 -20.24 7.52
C GLU A 50 -1.93 -18.93 6.82
N PHE A 51 -0.99 -17.99 6.79
CA PHE A 51 -1.06 -16.85 5.88
C PHE A 51 -0.88 -17.35 4.46
N PHE A 52 -1.96 -17.48 3.72
CA PHE A 52 -1.91 -17.97 2.35
C PHE A 52 -2.08 -16.81 1.36
N ILE A 53 -0.97 -16.16 1.02
CA ILE A 53 -0.85 -15.37 -0.19
C ILE A 53 0.26 -16.02 -0.99
N PRO A 54 0.04 -16.33 -2.28
CA PRO A 54 1.11 -16.82 -3.13
C PRO A 54 2.33 -15.89 -3.01
N LYS A 55 3.52 -16.46 -2.98
CA LYS A 55 4.76 -15.69 -2.84
C LYS A 55 4.85 -14.55 -3.86
N LEU A 56 4.40 -14.81 -5.09
CA LEU A 56 4.38 -13.83 -6.16
C LEU A 56 3.47 -12.63 -5.86
N ASP A 57 2.29 -12.86 -5.29
CA ASP A 57 1.36 -11.78 -4.95
C ASP A 57 1.87 -10.94 -3.80
N ARG A 58 2.55 -11.55 -2.82
CA ARG A 58 3.23 -10.80 -1.75
C ARG A 58 4.35 -9.93 -2.27
N GLU A 59 5.15 -10.48 -3.17
CA GLU A 59 6.24 -9.74 -3.80
C GLU A 59 5.71 -8.57 -4.63
N ARG A 60 4.67 -8.78 -5.43
CA ARG A 60 4.02 -7.69 -6.19
C ARG A 60 3.42 -6.61 -5.29
N SER A 61 2.80 -7.01 -4.19
CA SER A 61 2.21 -6.06 -3.25
C SER A 61 3.24 -5.16 -2.56
N LEU A 62 4.46 -5.65 -2.35
CA LEU A 62 5.52 -4.89 -1.67
C LEU A 62 6.56 -4.27 -2.59
N TYR A 63 6.81 -4.89 -3.74
CA TYR A 63 7.86 -4.43 -4.67
C TYR A 63 7.31 -3.74 -5.92
N GLY A 64 5.99 -3.75 -6.10
CA GLY A 64 5.35 -3.08 -7.22
C GLY A 64 5.36 -3.90 -8.51
N SER A 65 5.73 -3.28 -9.61
CA SER A 65 5.73 -3.90 -10.94
C SER A 65 6.80 -4.97 -11.11
N GLU A 66 6.67 -5.80 -12.13
CA GLU A 66 7.70 -6.79 -12.49
C GLU A 66 9.08 -6.17 -12.67
N PHE A 67 9.13 -4.96 -13.20
CA PHE A 67 10.38 -4.22 -13.37
C PHE A 67 11.03 -3.91 -12.01
N GLU A 68 10.26 -3.45 -11.05
CA GLU A 68 10.75 -3.16 -9.69
C GLU A 68 11.17 -4.44 -8.96
N ILE A 69 10.46 -5.54 -9.18
CA ILE A 69 10.84 -6.85 -8.63
C ILE A 69 12.20 -7.32 -9.20
N GLN A 70 12.46 -7.06 -10.46
CA GLN A 70 13.76 -7.40 -11.08
C GLN A 70 14.92 -6.58 -10.49
N LEU A 71 14.69 -5.35 -10.08
CA LEU A 71 15.71 -4.51 -9.46
C LEU A 71 16.12 -4.96 -8.06
N ARG A 72 15.34 -5.79 -7.40
CA ARG A 72 15.58 -6.21 -6.00
C ARG A 72 16.92 -6.93 -5.76
N ASN A 73 17.59 -7.39 -6.79
CA ASN A 73 18.88 -8.08 -6.70
C ASN A 73 20.10 -7.15 -6.59
N GLN A 74 19.90 -5.83 -6.48
CA GLN A 74 20.97 -4.86 -6.33
C GLN A 74 21.36 -4.65 -4.86
N LEU A 75 22.65 -4.42 -4.58
CA LEU A 75 23.18 -4.26 -3.22
C LEU A 75 22.54 -3.10 -2.42
N THR A 76 22.09 -2.06 -3.11
CA THR A 76 21.42 -0.90 -2.50
C THR A 76 20.07 -1.21 -1.89
N GLN A 77 19.46 -2.33 -2.25
CA GLN A 77 18.10 -2.68 -1.83
C GLN A 77 18.01 -2.96 -0.34
N ARG A 78 19.03 -3.54 0.27
CA ARG A 78 19.06 -3.78 1.72
C ARG A 78 18.96 -2.49 2.51
N ALA A 79 19.69 -1.46 2.08
CA ALA A 79 19.62 -0.16 2.73
C ALA A 79 18.24 0.47 2.58
N ILE A 80 17.68 0.46 1.37
CA ILE A 80 16.34 0.97 1.08
C ILE A 80 15.27 0.21 1.89
N ALA A 81 15.34 -1.11 1.92
CA ALA A 81 14.39 -1.93 2.65
C ALA A 81 14.42 -1.66 4.16
N LYS A 82 15.62 -1.57 4.74
CA LYS A 82 15.80 -1.24 6.15
C LYS A 82 15.24 0.15 6.48
N GLU A 83 15.59 1.16 5.70
CA GLU A 83 15.10 2.51 5.90
C GLU A 83 13.57 2.59 5.75
N CYS A 84 13.01 1.90 4.76
CA CYS A 84 11.57 1.81 4.55
C CYS A 84 10.86 1.15 5.75
N ALA A 85 11.37 0.03 6.24
CA ALA A 85 10.81 -0.65 7.40
C ALA A 85 10.85 0.23 8.66
N ASP A 86 11.95 0.94 8.88
CA ASP A 86 12.10 1.86 10.01
C ASP A 86 11.15 3.07 9.88
N TRP A 87 10.95 3.59 8.68
CA TRP A 87 9.99 4.64 8.40
C TRP A 87 8.55 4.17 8.62
N ILE A 88 8.19 2.96 8.15
CA ILE A 88 6.87 2.36 8.36
C ILE A 88 6.56 2.29 9.86
N ARG A 89 7.48 1.77 10.67
CA ARG A 89 7.28 1.66 12.12
C ARG A 89 7.02 2.98 12.81
N ARG A 90 7.56 4.08 12.27
CA ARG A 90 7.39 5.42 12.86
C ARG A 90 6.15 6.15 12.35
N LYS A 91 5.78 5.97 11.09
CA LYS A 91 4.86 6.87 10.40
C LYS A 91 3.72 6.21 9.63
N ALA A 92 3.73 4.91 9.48
CA ALA A 92 2.76 4.25 8.61
C ALA A 92 1.96 3.16 9.32
N THR A 93 0.69 3.05 8.94
CA THR A 93 -0.17 1.93 9.30
C THR A 93 -0.73 1.33 8.02
N PHE A 94 -0.55 0.03 7.86
CA PHE A 94 -1.05 -0.74 6.73
C PHE A 94 -2.19 -1.64 7.15
N LYS A 95 -3.30 -1.52 6.44
CA LYS A 95 -4.44 -2.44 6.56
C LYS A 95 -4.67 -3.13 5.22
N SER A 96 -5.19 -4.33 5.25
CA SER A 96 -5.52 -5.08 4.05
C SER A 96 -6.99 -5.42 4.01
N ASN A 97 -7.58 -5.30 2.82
CA ASN A 97 -8.89 -5.84 2.54
C ASN A 97 -8.87 -7.36 2.73
N ARG A 98 -9.66 -7.87 3.65
CA ARG A 98 -9.87 -9.31 3.87
C ARG A 98 -11.17 -9.82 3.29
N SER A 99 -11.98 -8.91 2.74
CA SER A 99 -13.23 -9.24 2.04
C SER A 99 -12.96 -9.54 0.56
N LYS A 100 -13.93 -10.16 -0.10
CA LYS A 100 -13.90 -10.33 -1.56
C LYS A 100 -14.47 -9.14 -2.32
N ALA A 101 -14.98 -8.13 -1.61
CA ALA A 101 -15.56 -6.95 -2.23
C ALA A 101 -14.46 -6.08 -2.86
N PRO A 102 -14.65 -5.62 -4.09
CA PRO A 102 -13.72 -4.70 -4.72
C PRO A 102 -13.72 -3.35 -3.98
N MET A 103 -12.56 -2.69 -3.98
CA MET A 103 -12.39 -1.36 -3.43
C MET A 103 -11.88 -0.40 -4.50
N GLN A 104 -12.34 0.83 -4.42
CA GLN A 104 -11.83 1.91 -5.26
C GLN A 104 -10.39 2.25 -4.87
N GLN A 105 -9.56 2.54 -5.88
CA GLN A 105 -8.15 2.86 -5.71
C GLN A 105 -7.93 4.37 -5.87
N PHE A 106 -7.46 5.01 -4.82
CA PHE A 106 -7.26 6.45 -4.79
C PHE A 106 -6.28 6.86 -3.69
N ALA A 107 -5.81 8.10 -3.75
CA ALA A 107 -5.01 8.70 -2.70
C ALA A 107 -5.57 10.07 -2.29
N CYS A 108 -5.47 10.40 -1.02
CA CYS A 108 -5.80 11.72 -0.48
C CYS A 108 -4.62 12.29 0.29
N VAL A 109 -4.24 13.51 -0.04
CA VAL A 109 -3.29 14.30 0.74
C VAL A 109 -4.09 15.29 1.58
N HIS A 110 -4.02 15.12 2.90
CA HIS A 110 -4.63 16.03 3.86
C HIS A 110 -3.56 16.95 4.45
N SER A 111 -3.72 18.23 4.23
CA SER A 111 -2.96 19.27 4.94
C SER A 111 -3.95 20.15 5.70
N GLY A 112 -3.51 20.81 6.78
CA GLY A 112 -4.42 21.61 7.63
C GLY A 112 -5.20 22.72 6.91
N VAL A 113 -4.81 23.09 5.68
CA VAL A 113 -5.37 24.19 4.90
C VAL A 113 -6.06 23.71 3.62
N ALA A 114 -5.60 22.61 3.02
CA ALA A 114 -6.11 22.12 1.75
C ALA A 114 -6.02 20.59 1.67
N ASN A 115 -6.97 20.00 0.95
CA ASN A 115 -7.02 18.59 0.65
C ASN A 115 -6.94 18.37 -0.85
N THR A 116 -6.21 17.32 -1.25
CA THR A 116 -6.09 16.93 -2.65
C THR A 116 -6.38 15.45 -2.77
N ALA A 117 -7.17 15.05 -3.76
CA ALA A 117 -7.42 13.66 -4.08
C ALA A 117 -6.86 13.31 -5.46
N TYR A 118 -6.35 12.09 -5.60
CA TYR A 118 -5.84 11.54 -6.84
C TYR A 118 -6.58 10.24 -7.15
N MET A 119 -7.14 10.13 -8.35
CA MET A 119 -7.90 8.94 -8.75
C MET A 119 -7.87 8.75 -10.29
N PRO A 120 -7.76 7.51 -10.78
CA PRO A 120 -7.39 6.30 -10.04
C PRO A 120 -5.92 6.28 -9.67
N LEU A 121 -5.55 5.52 -8.64
CA LEU A 121 -4.16 5.24 -8.30
C LEU A 121 -4.01 3.73 -8.10
N HIS A 122 -3.55 3.01 -9.11
CA HIS A 122 -3.50 1.55 -9.08
C HIS A 122 -2.50 1.00 -8.06
N GLY A 123 -1.33 1.64 -7.95
CA GLY A 123 -0.31 1.22 -7.02
C GLY A 123 0.55 2.41 -6.56
N PHE A 124 1.10 2.29 -5.36
CA PHE A 124 2.15 3.18 -4.89
C PHE A 124 3.49 2.62 -5.35
N THR A 125 3.77 2.79 -6.66
CA THR A 125 4.97 2.30 -7.34
C THR A 125 5.71 3.43 -8.03
N ALA A 126 7.00 3.25 -8.29
CA ALA A 126 7.78 4.23 -9.03
C ALA A 126 7.25 4.46 -10.45
N VAL A 127 6.67 3.43 -11.07
CA VAL A 127 6.04 3.50 -12.40
C VAL A 127 4.72 4.27 -12.34
N ASP A 128 3.83 3.92 -11.43
CA ASP A 128 2.51 4.57 -11.30
C ASP A 128 2.61 6.04 -10.89
N LEU A 129 3.67 6.38 -10.14
CA LEU A 129 3.97 7.75 -9.72
C LEU A 129 4.79 8.56 -10.76
N GLY A 130 5.15 7.94 -11.89
CA GLY A 130 5.83 8.61 -12.99
C GLY A 130 7.34 8.79 -12.83
N TYR A 131 7.97 8.14 -11.86
CA TYR A 131 9.43 8.18 -11.65
C TYR A 131 10.20 7.24 -12.55
N GLN A 132 9.54 6.21 -13.08
CA GLN A 132 10.12 5.25 -14.00
C GLN A 132 9.17 4.95 -15.15
N GLN A 133 9.73 4.67 -16.32
CA GLN A 133 8.94 4.24 -17.46
C GLN A 133 8.50 2.78 -17.27
N GLY A 134 7.21 2.53 -17.42
CA GLY A 134 6.61 1.20 -17.40
C GLY A 134 6.09 0.76 -18.77
N ASN A 135 5.45 -0.40 -18.79
CA ASN A 135 4.82 -0.97 -20.00
C ASN A 135 3.42 -0.41 -20.27
N ALA A 136 2.89 0.42 -19.39
CA ALA A 136 1.59 1.04 -19.57
C ALA A 136 1.61 2.07 -20.70
N VAL A 137 0.65 2.00 -21.59
CA VAL A 137 0.51 2.96 -22.72
C VAL A 137 0.13 4.35 -22.20
N SER A 138 -0.66 4.40 -21.11
CA SER A 138 -0.98 5.63 -20.39
C SER A 138 -1.43 5.33 -18.98
N ASN A 139 -0.90 6.07 -18.01
CA ASN A 139 -1.41 6.13 -16.64
C ASN A 139 -2.05 7.51 -16.44
N LEU A 140 -3.36 7.56 -16.54
CA LEU A 140 -4.11 8.79 -16.31
C LEU A 140 -4.53 8.85 -14.83
N VAL A 141 -3.99 9.82 -14.12
CA VAL A 141 -4.38 10.12 -12.74
C VAL A 141 -4.97 11.53 -12.72
N ASN A 142 -6.22 11.64 -12.25
CA ASN A 142 -6.87 12.92 -12.09
C ASN A 142 -6.55 13.49 -10.72
N LYS A 143 -6.13 14.73 -10.69
CA LYS A 143 -5.95 15.52 -9.47
C LYS A 143 -7.20 16.35 -9.21
N MET A 144 -7.73 16.27 -7.98
CA MET A 144 -8.91 17.00 -7.55
C MET A 144 -8.59 17.83 -6.30
N ASP A 145 -8.76 19.14 -6.38
CA ASP A 145 -8.55 20.07 -5.27
C ASP A 145 -9.86 20.67 -4.75
N GLU A 146 -10.97 20.43 -5.42
CA GLU A 146 -12.27 20.98 -5.05
C GLU A 146 -12.77 20.36 -3.74
N SER A 147 -13.10 21.19 -2.76
CA SER A 147 -13.40 20.75 -1.39
C SER A 147 -14.58 19.79 -1.29
N SER A 148 -15.57 19.89 -2.17
CA SER A 148 -16.71 18.98 -2.21
C SER A 148 -16.30 17.55 -2.59
N PHE A 149 -15.41 17.40 -3.58
CA PHE A 149 -14.89 16.08 -3.98
C PHE A 149 -13.89 15.52 -2.98
N THR A 150 -12.95 16.32 -2.50
CA THR A 150 -11.94 15.88 -1.55
C THR A 150 -12.55 15.46 -0.22
N ALA A 151 -13.58 16.16 0.27
CA ALA A 151 -14.31 15.78 1.47
C ALA A 151 -15.00 14.42 1.31
N THR A 152 -15.59 14.14 0.14
CA THR A 152 -16.23 12.86 -0.17
C THR A 152 -15.23 11.71 -0.13
N TYR A 153 -14.06 11.86 -0.75
CA TYR A 153 -13.02 10.82 -0.76
C TYR A 153 -12.40 10.60 0.61
N LEU A 154 -12.16 11.65 1.38
CA LEU A 154 -11.68 11.52 2.75
C LEU A 154 -12.69 10.79 3.64
N SER A 155 -13.96 11.14 3.54
CA SER A 155 -15.03 10.49 4.28
C SER A 155 -15.16 9.00 3.90
N LEU A 156 -15.09 8.68 2.61
CA LEU A 156 -15.09 7.30 2.13
C LEU A 156 -13.90 6.51 2.68
N PHE A 157 -12.72 7.08 2.64
CA PHE A 157 -11.53 6.42 3.18
C PHE A 157 -11.68 6.15 4.67
N ASP A 158 -12.12 7.11 5.46
CA ASP A 158 -12.26 6.98 6.91
C ASP A 158 -13.32 5.94 7.28
N GLN A 159 -14.43 5.86 6.55
CA GLN A 159 -15.44 4.83 6.73
C GLN A 159 -14.88 3.41 6.48
N ILE A 160 -14.10 3.24 5.43
CA ILE A 160 -13.47 1.95 5.11
C ILE A 160 -12.39 1.64 6.15
N TRP A 161 -11.59 2.63 6.55
CA TRP A 161 -10.49 2.47 7.50
C TRP A 161 -10.96 1.97 8.87
N ASP A 162 -12.11 2.44 9.32
CA ASP A 162 -12.67 2.07 10.62
C ASP A 162 -13.48 0.77 10.59
N ASP A 163 -13.69 0.16 9.43
CA ASP A 163 -14.43 -1.09 9.27
C ASP A 163 -13.53 -2.30 9.56
N SER A 164 -13.53 -2.76 10.80
CA SER A 164 -12.73 -3.90 11.25
C SER A 164 -13.17 -5.26 10.69
N GLU A 165 -14.38 -5.36 10.16
CA GLU A 165 -14.84 -6.58 9.48
C GLU A 165 -14.25 -6.69 8.07
N ARG A 166 -14.03 -5.55 7.41
CA ARG A 166 -13.51 -5.47 6.05
C ARG A 166 -11.99 -5.43 6.01
N LEU A 167 -11.35 -4.78 6.97
CA LEU A 167 -9.92 -4.55 7.01
C LEU A 167 -9.24 -5.27 8.18
N GLN A 168 -8.01 -5.70 7.95
CA GLN A 168 -7.10 -6.23 8.96
C GLN A 168 -5.79 -5.43 8.94
N ASP A 169 -5.29 -5.05 10.12
CA ASP A 169 -3.96 -4.45 10.26
C ASP A 169 -2.88 -5.48 9.91
N VAL A 170 -2.01 -5.13 8.99
CA VAL A 170 -0.91 -5.98 8.49
C VAL A 170 0.45 -5.30 8.61
N THR A 171 0.56 -4.22 9.37
CA THR A 171 1.78 -3.41 9.49
C THR A 171 2.97 -4.23 9.98
N ALA A 172 2.77 -5.02 11.03
CA ALA A 172 3.83 -5.87 11.57
C ALA A 172 4.29 -6.92 10.56
N GLN A 173 3.35 -7.57 9.86
CA GLN A 173 3.67 -8.59 8.87
C GLN A 173 4.47 -8.01 7.70
N ILE A 174 4.18 -6.77 7.28
CA ILE A 174 4.93 -6.09 6.23
C ILE A 174 6.35 -5.78 6.71
N CYS A 175 6.51 -5.23 7.91
CA CYS A 175 7.83 -4.95 8.47
C CYS A 175 8.67 -6.22 8.60
N ASP A 176 8.08 -7.31 9.09
CA ASP A 176 8.76 -8.60 9.24
C ASP A 176 9.13 -9.20 7.88
N HIS A 177 8.25 -9.08 6.90
CA HIS A 177 8.55 -9.55 5.55
C HIS A 177 9.71 -8.77 4.93
N ILE A 178 9.71 -7.44 5.01
CA ILE A 178 10.80 -6.62 4.50
C ILE A 178 12.11 -6.99 5.20
N ALA A 179 12.09 -7.18 6.51
CA ALA A 179 13.28 -7.57 7.29
C ALA A 179 13.77 -8.98 6.97
N SER A 180 12.89 -9.91 6.60
CA SER A 180 13.26 -11.31 6.30
C SER A 180 13.80 -11.52 4.90
N VAL A 181 13.46 -10.66 3.97
CA VAL A 181 13.90 -10.78 2.55
C VAL A 181 15.27 -10.15 2.34
N TYR A 182 15.73 -9.29 3.24
CA TYR A 182 17.00 -8.57 3.21
C TYR A 182 17.76 -8.73 4.52
#